data_448ad8932e833030d51094cf9d7d516a
#
_entry.id   448ad8932e833030d51094cf9d7d516a
#
_cell.length_a   1.000
_cell.length_b   1.000
_cell.length_c   1.000
_cell.angle_alpha   90.00
_cell.angle_beta   90.00
_cell.angle_gamma   90.00
#
_symmetry.space_group_name_H-M   'P 1'
#
loop_
_entity.id
_entity.type
_entity.pdbx_description
1 polymer ?
#
loop_
_entity_poly.entity_id
_entity_poly.type
_entity_poly.pdbx_seq_one_letter_code
_entity_poly.pdbx_strand_id
1 'polypeptide(L)'
;AAFCAVGGVEPQSETVWRQADKYNVPRIGYVNKMDRSGANFFEVVRQLKDVLGANPCPIQVPIGAEETFKGVVDLVRMKAIYWHDEAMGADYSVEEIPASLQAECDEWRDKLLEKIAECDDELIDYHRRGNYACNS
;
A
#
# COMPACT_ATOMS: atom_id res chain seq x y z
N ALA A 1 -10.24 -7.33 -0.64
CA ALA A 1 -10.36 -7.68 0.78
C ALA A 1 -10.10 -6.44 1.65
N ALA A 2 -10.87 -6.26 2.70
CA ALA A 2 -10.71 -5.15 3.64
C ALA A 2 -10.14 -5.66 4.98
N PHE A 3 -9.12 -4.97 5.47
CA PHE A 3 -8.48 -5.25 6.76
C PHE A 3 -8.61 -4.02 7.67
N CYS A 4 -8.77 -4.27 8.96
CA CYS A 4 -8.76 -3.20 9.94
C CYS A 4 -7.32 -2.80 10.30
N ALA A 5 -7.03 -1.50 10.29
CA ALA A 5 -5.70 -1.00 10.64
C ALA A 5 -5.33 -1.26 12.12
N VAL A 6 -6.31 -1.47 12.97
CA VAL A 6 -6.13 -1.78 14.39
C VAL A 6 -6.10 -3.29 14.63
N GLY A 7 -7.13 -4.02 14.16
CA GLY A 7 -7.26 -5.46 14.33
C GLY A 7 -6.33 -6.29 13.44
N GLY A 8 -5.95 -5.76 12.32
CA GLY A 8 -5.10 -6.45 11.34
C GLY A 8 -5.77 -7.64 10.69
N VAL A 9 -5.05 -8.76 10.60
CA VAL A 9 -5.56 -10.02 10.08
C VAL A 9 -6.37 -10.73 11.16
N GLU A 10 -7.68 -10.83 10.94
CA GLU A 10 -8.63 -11.47 11.83
C GLU A 10 -9.03 -12.85 11.29
N PRO A 11 -9.65 -13.74 12.12
CA PRO A 11 -10.08 -15.07 11.68
C PRO A 11 -10.99 -15.08 10.44
N GLN A 12 -11.90 -14.10 10.32
CA GLN A 12 -12.75 -13.95 9.13
C GLN A 12 -11.94 -13.60 7.87
N SER A 13 -10.96 -12.71 8.01
CA SER A 13 -10.06 -12.35 6.92
C SER A 13 -9.27 -13.56 6.44
N GLU A 14 -8.80 -14.37 7.37
CA GLU A 14 -8.05 -15.59 7.07
C GLU A 14 -8.92 -16.60 6.32
N THR A 15 -10.16 -16.81 6.73
CA THR A 15 -11.09 -17.73 6.08
C THR A 15 -11.35 -17.33 4.62
N VAL A 16 -11.65 -16.06 4.38
CA VAL A 16 -11.88 -15.53 3.03
C VAL A 16 -10.61 -15.62 2.19
N TRP A 17 -9.46 -15.34 2.78
CA TRP A 17 -8.18 -15.43 2.11
C TRP A 17 -7.86 -16.86 1.65
N ARG A 18 -8.08 -17.85 2.51
CA ARG A 18 -7.86 -19.26 2.19
C ARG A 18 -8.76 -19.74 1.07
N GLN A 19 -10.01 -19.27 1.00
CA GLN A 19 -10.91 -19.57 -0.11
C GLN A 19 -10.38 -18.99 -1.42
N ALA A 20 -9.89 -17.75 -1.39
CA ALA A 20 -9.30 -17.12 -2.57
C ALA A 20 -8.03 -17.85 -3.05
N ASP A 21 -7.20 -18.34 -2.12
CA ASP A 21 -6.05 -19.19 -2.46
C ASP A 21 -6.46 -20.48 -3.16
N LYS A 22 -7.50 -21.14 -2.66
CA LYS A 22 -8.01 -22.38 -3.23
C LYS A 22 -8.43 -22.23 -4.68
N TYR A 23 -8.95 -21.08 -5.06
CA TYR A 23 -9.41 -20.79 -6.42
C TYR A 23 -8.44 -19.94 -7.23
N ASN A 24 -7.23 -19.68 -6.73
CA ASN A 24 -6.20 -18.85 -7.37
C ASN A 24 -6.72 -17.45 -7.78
N VAL A 25 -7.49 -16.81 -6.92
CA VAL A 25 -8.07 -15.49 -7.17
C VAL A 25 -7.09 -14.39 -6.80
N PRO A 26 -6.67 -13.51 -7.73
CA PRO A 26 -5.89 -12.32 -7.41
C PRO A 26 -6.69 -11.39 -6.49
N ARG A 27 -5.99 -10.67 -5.59
CA ARG A 27 -6.63 -9.86 -4.55
C ARG A 27 -5.99 -8.49 -4.44
N ILE A 28 -6.85 -7.50 -4.18
CA ILE A 28 -6.44 -6.18 -3.70
C ILE A 28 -6.90 -6.06 -2.25
N GLY A 29 -6.01 -5.63 -1.38
CA GLY A 29 -6.31 -5.39 0.03
C GLY A 29 -6.47 -3.90 0.32
N TYR A 30 -7.43 -3.58 1.16
CA TYR A 30 -7.61 -2.25 1.75
C TYR A 30 -7.32 -2.30 3.24
N VAL A 31 -6.51 -1.39 3.72
CA VAL A 31 -6.34 -1.16 5.15
C VAL A 31 -7.22 0.01 5.55
N ASN A 32 -8.29 -0.28 6.25
CA ASN A 32 -9.33 0.68 6.62
C ASN A 32 -9.14 1.15 8.06
N LYS A 33 -9.75 2.28 8.40
CA LYS A 33 -9.76 2.85 9.75
C LYS A 33 -8.38 3.27 10.27
N MET A 34 -7.58 3.86 9.40
CA MET A 34 -6.26 4.39 9.75
C MET A 34 -6.30 5.56 10.73
N ASP A 35 -7.44 6.22 10.87
CA ASP A 35 -7.68 7.32 11.80
C ASP A 35 -7.94 6.87 13.24
N ARG A 36 -8.16 5.58 13.47
CA ARG A 36 -8.44 5.04 14.80
C ARG A 36 -7.16 4.88 15.64
N SER A 37 -7.32 5.00 16.95
CA SER A 37 -6.26 4.73 17.91
C SER A 37 -5.74 3.29 17.77
N GLY A 38 -4.42 3.14 17.71
CA GLY A 38 -3.77 1.84 17.50
C GLY A 38 -3.62 1.44 16.03
N ALA A 39 -4.05 2.27 15.09
CA ALA A 39 -3.91 1.99 13.66
C ALA A 39 -2.45 1.91 13.22
N ASN A 40 -2.09 0.83 12.53
CA ASN A 40 -0.74 0.62 12.01
C ASN A 40 -0.78 -0.14 10.69
N PHE A 41 -0.59 0.56 9.59
CA PHE A 41 -0.58 0.01 8.24
C PHE A 41 0.53 -1.04 8.04
N PHE A 42 1.74 -0.74 8.46
CA PHE A 42 2.88 -1.62 8.23
C PHE A 42 2.80 -2.91 9.03
N GLU A 43 2.18 -2.87 10.19
CA GLU A 43 1.88 -4.07 10.97
C GLU A 43 0.88 -4.97 10.25
N VAL A 44 -0.15 -4.41 9.62
CA VAL A 44 -1.09 -5.18 8.80
C VAL A 44 -0.39 -5.83 7.61
N VAL A 45 0.49 -5.10 6.93
CA VAL A 45 1.30 -5.65 5.82
C VAL A 45 2.18 -6.81 6.32
N ARG A 46 2.80 -6.66 7.49
CA ARG A 46 3.59 -7.73 8.10
C ARG A 46 2.74 -8.96 8.41
N GLN A 47 1.56 -8.78 8.95
CA GLN A 47 0.64 -9.89 9.26
C GLN A 47 0.15 -10.60 8.00
N LEU A 48 -0.11 -9.88 6.92
CA LEU A 48 -0.44 -10.49 5.62
C LEU A 48 0.64 -11.47 5.17
N LYS A 49 1.88 -11.12 5.38
CA LYS A 49 3.02 -11.98 5.05
C LYS A 49 3.16 -13.15 6.04
N ASP A 50 3.17 -12.86 7.34
CA ASP A 50 3.51 -13.83 8.38
C ASP A 50 2.35 -14.80 8.69
N VAL A 51 1.11 -14.32 8.71
CA VAL A 51 -0.07 -15.12 9.06
C VAL A 51 -0.68 -15.79 7.84
N LEU A 52 -0.84 -15.05 6.74
CA LEU A 52 -1.50 -15.56 5.53
C LEU A 52 -0.53 -16.15 4.52
N GLY A 53 0.77 -16.00 4.72
CA GLY A 53 1.77 -16.45 3.74
C GLY A 53 1.68 -15.70 2.42
N ALA A 54 1.06 -14.52 2.41
CA ALA A 54 0.91 -13.70 1.23
C ALA A 54 2.23 -13.02 0.83
N ASN A 55 2.26 -12.49 -0.38
CA ASN A 55 3.34 -11.65 -0.87
C ASN A 55 2.82 -10.22 -1.08
N PRO A 56 2.61 -9.45 -0.01
CA PRO A 56 1.99 -8.14 -0.11
C PRO A 56 2.90 -7.14 -0.83
N CYS A 57 2.30 -6.33 -1.67
CA CYS A 57 2.97 -5.29 -2.41
C CYS A 57 2.18 -3.99 -2.25
N PRO A 58 2.55 -3.12 -1.30
CA PRO A 58 1.89 -1.85 -1.14
C PRO A 58 1.98 -0.98 -2.39
N ILE A 59 0.84 -0.47 -2.84
CA ILE A 59 0.76 0.50 -3.95
C ILE A 59 0.47 1.91 -3.44
N GLN A 60 0.03 2.00 -2.20
CA GLN A 60 -0.17 3.26 -1.47
C GLN A 60 0.32 3.06 -0.03
N VAL A 61 0.91 4.09 0.53
CA VAL A 61 1.32 4.13 1.95
C VAL A 61 0.66 5.32 2.64
N PRO A 62 0.30 5.20 3.94
CA PRO A 62 -0.39 6.28 4.63
C PRO A 62 0.54 7.45 4.95
N ILE A 63 -0.04 8.64 5.01
CA ILE A 63 0.59 9.84 5.56
C ILE A 63 0.05 10.03 6.96
N GLY A 64 0.87 9.73 7.96
CA GLY A 64 0.46 9.71 9.36
C GLY A 64 -0.32 8.46 9.73
N ALA A 65 -0.75 8.41 10.98
CA ALA A 65 -1.59 7.35 11.54
C ALA A 65 -2.37 7.91 12.73
N GLU A 66 -3.46 7.26 13.08
CA GLU A 66 -4.33 7.69 14.18
C GLU A 66 -4.82 9.13 13.96
N GLU A 67 -4.60 10.02 14.90
CA GLU A 67 -5.00 11.44 14.84
C GLU A 67 -4.26 12.24 13.75
N THR A 68 -3.08 11.77 13.36
CA THR A 68 -2.24 12.43 12.35
C THR A 68 -2.48 11.92 10.93
N PHE A 69 -3.34 10.92 10.76
CA PHE A 69 -3.69 10.40 9.44
C PHE A 69 -4.41 11.46 8.62
N LYS A 70 -3.88 11.80 7.47
CA LYS A 70 -4.40 12.88 6.63
C LYS A 70 -4.42 12.59 5.13
N GLY A 71 -3.85 11.47 4.72
CA GLY A 71 -3.81 11.12 3.31
C GLY A 71 -2.96 9.89 3.03
N VAL A 72 -2.67 9.68 1.78
CA VAL A 72 -1.81 8.58 1.31
C VAL A 72 -0.82 9.08 0.27
N VAL A 73 0.29 8.37 0.13
CA VAL A 73 1.20 8.52 -1.00
C VAL A 73 0.86 7.44 -2.02
N ASP A 74 0.55 7.84 -3.25
CA ASP A 74 0.41 6.94 -4.39
C ASP A 74 1.80 6.61 -4.93
N LEU A 75 2.25 5.38 -4.72
CA LEU A 75 3.58 4.94 -5.13
C LEU A 75 3.71 4.75 -6.64
N VAL A 76 2.61 4.61 -7.35
CA VAL A 76 2.62 4.51 -8.83
C VAL A 76 2.93 5.86 -9.44
N ARG A 77 2.29 6.92 -8.97
CA ARG A 77 2.47 8.29 -9.46
C ARG A 77 3.53 9.09 -8.72
N MET A 78 3.94 8.62 -7.53
CA MET A 78 4.82 9.34 -6.60
C MET A 78 4.29 10.72 -6.25
N LYS A 79 3.03 10.74 -5.82
CA LYS A 79 2.33 11.94 -5.38
C LYS A 79 1.61 11.69 -4.06
N ALA A 80 1.52 12.73 -3.24
CA ALA A 80 0.72 12.70 -2.02
C ALA A 80 -0.72 13.12 -2.32
N ILE A 81 -1.67 12.37 -1.79
CA ILE A 81 -3.09 12.64 -1.93
C ILE A 81 -3.65 12.95 -0.54
N TYR A 82 -4.22 14.13 -0.38
CA TYR A 82 -4.84 14.59 0.86
C TYR A 82 -6.34 14.77 0.66
N TRP A 83 -7.14 14.21 1.56
CA TRP A 83 -8.58 14.45 1.58
C TRP A 83 -8.93 15.58 2.52
N HIS A 84 -9.92 16.38 2.13
CA HIS A 84 -10.45 17.48 2.93
C HIS A 84 -11.71 17.02 3.65
N ASP A 85 -11.70 17.12 4.98
CA ASP A 85 -12.76 16.58 5.85
C ASP A 85 -14.15 17.13 5.57
N GLU A 86 -14.23 18.38 5.11
CA GLU A 86 -15.49 19.07 4.86
C GLU A 86 -16.32 18.48 3.70
N ALA A 87 -15.71 17.69 2.85
CA ALA A 87 -16.34 17.17 1.63
C ALA A 87 -16.60 15.66 1.63
N MET A 88 -16.51 15.00 2.77
CA MET A 88 -16.73 13.54 2.96
C MET A 88 -15.98 12.67 1.92
N GLY A 89 -14.75 13.04 1.61
CA GLY A 89 -13.94 12.33 0.63
C GLY A 89 -14.19 12.69 -0.84
N ALA A 90 -15.15 13.56 -1.12
CA ALA A 90 -15.43 14.01 -2.48
C ALA A 90 -14.42 15.04 -3.00
N ASP A 91 -13.74 15.74 -2.09
CA ASP A 91 -12.71 16.72 -2.42
C ASP A 91 -11.35 16.27 -1.93
N TYR A 92 -10.38 16.28 -2.81
CA TYR A 92 -9.01 15.90 -2.51
C TYR A 92 -8.01 16.77 -3.27
N SER A 93 -6.80 16.88 -2.76
CA SER A 93 -5.69 17.55 -3.44
C SER A 93 -4.56 16.56 -3.72
N VAL A 94 -3.87 16.76 -4.85
CA VAL A 94 -2.67 16.01 -5.22
C VAL A 94 -1.49 16.95 -5.08
N GLU A 95 -0.55 16.59 -4.21
CA GLU A 95 0.59 17.42 -3.87
C GLU A 95 1.90 16.62 -3.98
N GLU A 96 3.03 17.31 -3.88
CA GLU A 96 4.33 16.65 -3.81
C GLU A 96 4.47 15.89 -2.49
N ILE A 97 5.25 14.80 -2.53
CA ILE A 97 5.52 13.99 -1.33
C ILE A 97 6.29 14.86 -0.31
N PRO A 98 5.86 14.87 0.96
CA PRO A 98 6.59 15.58 2.01
C PRO A 98 8.06 15.11 2.07
N ALA A 99 8.99 16.04 2.26
CA ALA A 99 10.42 15.72 2.31
C ALA A 99 10.76 14.68 3.41
N SER A 100 10.03 14.70 4.51
CA SER A 100 10.18 13.74 5.61
C SER A 100 9.82 12.29 5.23
N LEU A 101 9.00 12.11 4.20
CA LEU A 101 8.54 10.80 3.73
C LEU A 101 9.19 10.37 2.41
N GLN A 102 9.95 11.23 1.77
CA GLN A 102 10.50 10.98 0.44
C GLN A 102 11.38 9.73 0.41
N ALA A 103 12.29 9.58 1.36
CA ALA A 103 13.20 8.44 1.43
C ALA A 103 12.45 7.11 1.64
N GLU A 104 11.45 7.10 2.53
CA GLU A 104 10.60 5.94 2.80
C GLU A 104 9.76 5.57 1.58
N CYS A 105 9.19 6.55 0.91
CA CYS A 105 8.40 6.33 -0.30
C CYS A 105 9.25 5.81 -1.46
N ASP A 106 10.47 6.30 -1.61
CA ASP A 106 11.42 5.80 -2.61
C ASP A 106 11.76 4.33 -2.36
N GLU A 107 11.98 3.94 -1.12
CA GLU A 107 12.24 2.56 -0.73
C GLU A 107 11.03 1.66 -1.05
N TRP A 108 9.81 2.08 -0.71
CA TRP A 108 8.59 1.34 -1.01
C TRP A 108 8.33 1.24 -2.52
N ARG A 109 8.63 2.30 -3.27
CA ARG A 109 8.54 2.27 -4.72
C ARG A 109 9.50 1.27 -5.34
N ASP A 110 10.73 1.20 -4.85
CA ASP A 110 11.71 0.22 -5.32
C ASP A 110 11.22 -1.21 -5.09
N LYS A 111 10.64 -1.49 -3.93
CA LYS A 111 10.03 -2.79 -3.63
C LYS A 111 8.84 -3.09 -4.57
N LEU A 112 8.02 -2.09 -4.87
CA LEU A 112 6.91 -2.23 -5.82
C LEU A 112 7.41 -2.56 -7.23
N LEU A 113 8.43 -1.88 -7.71
CA LEU A 113 9.03 -2.12 -9.01
C LEU A 113 9.66 -3.50 -9.12
N GLU A 114 10.34 -3.97 -8.09
CA GLU A 114 10.87 -5.34 -8.02
C GLU A 114 9.76 -6.39 -8.15
N LYS A 115 8.65 -6.19 -7.44
CA LYS A 115 7.50 -7.09 -7.49
C LYS A 115 6.83 -7.13 -8.87
N ILE A 116 6.67 -6.00 -9.50
CA ILE A 116 6.13 -5.89 -10.86
C ILE A 116 7.07 -6.55 -11.85
N ALA A 117 8.38 -6.33 -11.71
CA ALA A 117 9.39 -6.90 -12.57
C ALA A 117 9.44 -8.45 -12.49
N GLU A 118 9.16 -9.04 -11.34
CA GLU A 118 9.07 -10.51 -11.18
C GLU A 118 7.98 -11.14 -12.05
N CYS A 119 6.99 -10.36 -12.47
CA CYS A 119 5.87 -10.84 -13.29
C CYS A 119 6.11 -10.71 -14.81
N ASP A 120 7.18 -10.02 -15.23
CA ASP A 120 7.48 -9.74 -16.63
C ASP A 120 8.99 -9.67 -16.85
N ASP A 121 9.54 -10.57 -17.70
CA ASP A 121 10.98 -10.66 -17.97
C ASP A 121 11.54 -9.39 -18.59
N GLU A 122 10.79 -8.69 -19.41
CA GLU A 122 11.19 -7.43 -20.05
C GLU A 122 11.30 -6.31 -19.02
N LEU A 123 10.41 -6.27 -18.05
CA LEU A 123 10.46 -5.33 -16.92
C LEU A 123 11.62 -5.64 -15.97
N ILE A 124 11.97 -6.90 -15.78
CA ILE A 124 13.15 -7.30 -14.99
C ILE A 124 14.43 -6.76 -15.63
N ASP A 125 14.58 -6.90 -16.93
CA ASP A 125 15.72 -6.37 -17.67
C ASP A 125 15.79 -4.85 -17.58
N TYR A 126 14.66 -4.17 -17.69
CA TYR A 126 14.57 -2.72 -17.54
C TYR A 126 14.98 -2.27 -16.15
N HIS A 127 14.49 -2.96 -15.13
CA HIS A 127 14.86 -2.68 -13.73
C HIS A 127 16.35 -2.88 -13.47
N ARG A 128 16.93 -3.98 -13.95
CA ARG A 128 18.36 -4.28 -13.80
C ARG A 128 19.27 -3.27 -14.47
N ARG A 129 18.82 -2.65 -15.56
CA ARG A 129 19.56 -1.59 -16.24
C ARG A 129 19.53 -0.24 -15.54
N GLY A 130 18.79 -0.12 -14.44
CA GLY A 130 18.67 1.11 -13.67
C GLY A 130 17.93 2.23 -14.39
N ASN A 131 17.23 1.92 -15.45
CA ASN A 131 16.45 2.87 -16.23
C ASN A 131 15.11 3.15 -15.57
N TYR A 132 15.14 3.77 -14.42
CA TYR A 132 13.94 4.30 -13.79
C TYR A 132 13.54 5.60 -14.47
N ALA A 133 13.16 5.54 -15.73
CA ALA A 133 12.58 6.69 -16.37
C ALA A 133 11.20 6.91 -15.76
N CYS A 134 11.10 7.82 -14.83
CA CYS A 134 9.85 8.52 -14.56
C CYS A 134 9.50 9.30 -15.83
N ASN A 135 8.81 8.65 -16.75
CA ASN A 135 8.06 9.39 -17.74
C ASN A 135 6.82 9.90 -17.01
N SER A 136 6.92 11.15 -16.64
CA SER A 136 5.81 11.96 -16.17
C SER A 136 4.66 11.96 -17.17
#